data_86038d1cd54aad9c8e8b593858cdbd38
#
_entry.id   86038d1cd54aad9c8e8b593858cdbd38
#
_cell.length_a   1.000
_cell.length_b   1.000
_cell.length_c   1.000
_cell.angle_alpha   90.00
_cell.angle_beta   90.00
_cell.angle_gamma   90.00
#
_symmetry.space_group_name_H-M   'P 1'
#
loop_
_entity.id
_entity.type
_entity.pdbx_description
1 polymer ?
#
loop_
_entity_poly.entity_id
_entity_poly.type
_entity_poly.pdbx_seq_one_letter_code
_entity_poly.pdbx_strand_id
1 'polypeptide(L)'
;LDYSIYVNNIIIFKINNKEDMRWELLIYSKKWTLKYKGEVKETNLSKKINISPEISQILNNRGIENEKDAEIFMNPSLEYLRDPFLMKDMKKSTERIKKAIENKERIYIYGDYDVDGVSSTSILYLYFKSIGFPVKYYIPNRLEEGYGINEDAIKKIHDDGCDLIITVDCGITSVKEVELANELGI
;
A
#
# COMPACT_ATOMS: atom_id res chain seq x y z
N LEU A 1 19.76 -21.15 23.09
CA LEU A 1 18.82 -20.04 23.01
C LEU A 1 18.35 -19.94 21.58
N ASP A 2 17.08 -20.28 21.41
CA ASP A 2 16.43 -20.35 20.09
C ASP A 2 15.83 -18.98 19.77
N TYR A 3 16.33 -18.34 18.72
CA TYR A 3 15.77 -17.07 18.24
C TYR A 3 15.14 -17.27 16.87
N SER A 4 13.87 -16.90 16.73
CA SER A 4 13.20 -16.73 15.45
C SER A 4 13.02 -15.24 15.19
N ILE A 5 13.50 -14.74 14.06
CA ILE A 5 13.40 -13.34 13.67
C ILE A 5 12.48 -13.24 12.45
N TYR A 6 11.41 -12.46 12.57
CA TYR A 6 10.48 -12.19 11.47
C TYR A 6 10.72 -10.78 10.95
N VAL A 7 10.91 -10.64 9.65
CA VAL A 7 11.00 -9.33 8.99
C VAL A 7 10.40 -9.39 7.59
N ASN A 8 9.45 -8.52 7.33
CA ASN A 8 8.81 -8.32 6.01
C ASN A 8 8.39 -9.64 5.32
N ASN A 9 7.57 -10.46 6.00
CA ASN A 9 7.02 -11.70 5.48
C ASN A 9 8.03 -12.80 5.11
N ILE A 10 9.28 -12.71 5.58
CA ILE A 10 10.27 -13.78 5.42
C ILE A 10 10.33 -14.57 6.72
N ILE A 11 9.95 -15.84 6.67
CA ILE A 11 10.13 -16.80 7.76
C ILE A 11 11.57 -17.27 7.68
N ILE A 12 12.39 -16.95 8.69
CA ILE A 12 13.73 -17.52 8.82
C ILE A 12 13.59 -18.80 9.64
N PHE A 13 13.84 -19.93 9.01
CA PHE A 13 13.82 -21.21 9.68
C PHE A 13 14.95 -21.31 10.72
N LYS A 14 14.68 -22.05 11.80
CA LYS A 14 15.66 -22.38 12.84
C LYS A 14 16.81 -23.16 12.21
N ILE A 15 17.98 -22.56 12.21
CA ILE A 15 19.20 -23.22 11.73
C ILE A 15 19.90 -23.87 12.92
N ASN A 16 19.95 -25.20 12.92
CA ASN A 16 20.57 -25.96 13.99
C ASN A 16 22.07 -26.23 13.78
N ASN A 17 22.67 -25.79 12.67
CA ASN A 17 24.05 -26.11 12.36
C ASN A 17 24.85 -24.91 11.85
N LYS A 18 26.09 -24.71 12.33
CA LYS A 18 26.95 -23.58 11.97
C LYS A 18 27.36 -23.55 10.48
N GLU A 19 27.29 -24.68 9.79
CA GLU A 19 27.62 -24.76 8.37
C GLU A 19 26.51 -24.19 7.47
N ASP A 20 25.24 -24.33 7.86
CA ASP A 20 24.11 -23.80 7.12
C ASP A 20 24.03 -22.26 7.16
N MET A 21 24.49 -21.64 8.27
CA MET A 21 24.56 -20.18 8.41
C MET A 21 25.46 -19.52 7.34
N ARG A 22 26.43 -20.25 6.80
CA ARG A 22 27.37 -19.72 5.81
C ARG A 22 26.73 -19.44 4.46
N TRP A 23 25.75 -20.23 4.06
CA TRP A 23 25.03 -20.05 2.78
C TRP A 23 24.02 -18.91 2.82
N GLU A 24 23.31 -18.74 3.92
CA GLU A 24 22.35 -17.64 4.08
C GLU A 24 23.04 -16.27 4.18
N LEU A 25 24.20 -16.19 4.84
CA LEU A 25 25.00 -14.96 4.91
C LEU A 25 25.56 -14.52 3.55
N LEU A 26 25.72 -15.44 2.61
CA LEU A 26 26.18 -15.14 1.24
C LEU A 26 25.05 -14.63 0.34
N ILE A 27 23.80 -15.03 0.61
CA ILE A 27 22.63 -14.62 -0.19
C ILE A 27 22.10 -13.26 0.26
N TYR A 28 22.19 -12.93 1.57
CA TYR A 28 21.66 -11.68 2.13
C TYR A 28 22.77 -10.81 2.72
N SER A 29 23.29 -9.87 1.95
CA SER A 29 24.27 -8.86 2.40
C SER A 29 23.71 -7.82 3.38
N LYS A 30 22.53 -8.04 3.94
CA LYS A 30 21.86 -7.10 4.86
C LYS A 30 22.27 -7.37 6.30
N LYS A 31 22.78 -6.32 6.97
CA LYS A 31 23.08 -6.35 8.39
C LYS A 31 21.78 -6.14 9.20
N TRP A 32 21.42 -7.13 10.00
CA TRP A 32 20.28 -7.05 10.92
C TRP A 32 20.71 -6.40 12.22
N THR A 33 19.91 -5.45 12.69
CA THR A 33 20.13 -4.81 14.00
C THR A 33 18.81 -4.80 14.78
N LEU A 34 18.88 -5.22 16.03
CA LEU A 34 17.74 -5.05 16.94
C LEU A 34 17.61 -3.56 17.28
N LYS A 35 16.44 -3.00 17.07
CA LYS A 35 16.14 -1.61 17.46
C LYS A 35 16.16 -1.44 18.98
N TYR A 36 15.83 -2.48 19.73
CA TYR A 36 15.89 -2.54 21.18
C TYR A 36 16.69 -3.78 21.63
N LYS A 37 17.71 -3.57 22.47
CA LYS A 37 18.65 -4.62 22.91
C LYS A 37 18.49 -5.01 24.39
N GLY A 38 17.51 -4.45 25.10
CA GLY A 38 17.26 -4.70 26.51
C GLY A 38 16.12 -5.69 26.74
N GLU A 39 15.89 -6.02 28.03
CA GLU A 39 14.66 -6.70 28.42
C GLU A 39 13.47 -5.80 28.22
N VAL A 40 12.39 -6.34 27.65
CA VAL A 40 11.13 -5.60 27.50
C VAL A 40 10.53 -5.43 28.88
N LYS A 41 10.47 -4.18 29.35
CA LYS A 41 9.96 -3.84 30.66
C LYS A 41 8.62 -3.13 30.56
N GLU A 42 7.85 -3.22 31.62
CA GLU A 42 6.62 -2.48 31.77
C GLU A 42 6.87 -0.97 31.66
N THR A 43 6.14 -0.32 30.80
CA THR A 43 6.25 1.11 30.52
C THR A 43 5.08 1.88 31.12
N ASN A 44 5.18 3.22 31.24
CA ASN A 44 4.03 4.03 31.64
C ASN A 44 2.87 3.87 30.67
N LEU A 45 3.14 3.69 29.37
CA LEU A 45 2.13 3.47 28.34
C LEU A 45 1.43 2.13 28.55
N SER A 46 2.18 1.01 28.78
CA SER A 46 1.60 -0.30 28.99
C SER A 46 0.65 -0.35 30.19
N LYS A 47 1.01 0.36 31.27
CA LYS A 47 0.14 0.46 32.47
C LYS A 47 -1.13 1.26 32.21
N LYS A 48 -1.02 2.39 31.52
CA LYS A 48 -2.14 3.33 31.33
C LYS A 48 -3.23 2.76 30.41
N ILE A 49 -2.84 2.09 29.32
CA ILE A 49 -3.79 1.52 28.37
C ILE A 49 -3.96 0.01 28.51
N ASN A 50 -3.41 -0.58 29.58
CA ASN A 50 -3.56 -1.99 29.95
C ASN A 50 -3.18 -2.95 28.80
N ILE A 51 -2.00 -2.75 28.22
CA ILE A 51 -1.42 -3.63 27.21
C ILE A 51 -0.14 -4.29 27.71
N SER A 52 0.27 -5.39 27.06
CA SER A 52 1.52 -6.05 27.42
C SER A 52 2.74 -5.15 27.14
N PRO A 53 3.85 -5.33 27.89
CA PRO A 53 5.09 -4.61 27.64
C PRO A 53 5.61 -4.76 26.21
N GLU A 54 5.44 -5.95 25.60
CA GLU A 54 5.86 -6.24 24.23
C GLU A 54 5.09 -5.40 23.20
N ILE A 55 3.76 -5.30 23.37
CA ILE A 55 2.91 -4.46 22.51
C ILE A 55 3.30 -3.00 22.66
N SER A 56 3.51 -2.55 23.92
CA SER A 56 3.98 -1.19 24.17
C SER A 56 5.31 -0.90 23.50
N GLN A 57 6.25 -1.86 23.51
CA GLN A 57 7.53 -1.70 22.82
C GLN A 57 7.36 -1.63 21.29
N ILE A 58 6.43 -2.42 20.73
CA ILE A 58 6.12 -2.35 19.29
C ILE A 58 5.56 -0.98 18.91
N LEU A 59 4.65 -0.43 19.71
CA LEU A 59 4.09 0.91 19.51
C LEU A 59 5.19 1.98 19.57
N ASN A 60 6.05 1.94 20.59
CA ASN A 60 7.18 2.86 20.73
C ASN A 60 8.15 2.76 19.53
N ASN A 61 8.41 1.58 19.02
CA ASN A 61 9.25 1.36 17.84
C ASN A 61 8.66 1.99 16.56
N ARG A 62 7.34 2.22 16.54
CA ARG A 62 6.60 2.93 15.49
C ARG A 62 6.43 4.42 15.74
N GLY A 63 7.00 4.95 16.84
CA GLY A 63 6.87 6.35 17.22
C GLY A 63 5.57 6.71 17.95
N ILE A 64 4.82 5.69 18.42
CA ILE A 64 3.60 5.86 19.21
C ILE A 64 3.99 5.78 20.69
N GLU A 65 4.17 6.92 21.33
CA GLU A 65 4.74 7.02 22.65
C GLU A 65 3.74 7.51 23.73
N ASN A 66 2.60 8.02 23.31
CA ASN A 66 1.60 8.55 24.20
C ASN A 66 0.28 7.79 24.12
N GLU A 67 -0.54 7.95 25.17
CA GLU A 67 -1.79 7.25 25.37
C GLU A 67 -2.81 7.53 24.25
N LYS A 68 -2.96 8.80 23.87
CA LYS A 68 -3.93 9.22 22.84
C LYS A 68 -3.62 8.60 21.48
N ASP A 69 -2.36 8.66 21.06
CA ASP A 69 -1.97 8.09 19.76
C ASP A 69 -2.06 6.55 19.77
N ALA A 70 -1.74 5.93 20.92
CA ALA A 70 -1.89 4.50 21.10
C ALA A 70 -3.37 4.08 21.05
N GLU A 71 -4.26 4.83 21.69
CA GLU A 71 -5.70 4.58 21.66
C GLU A 71 -6.26 4.67 20.23
N ILE A 72 -5.91 5.73 19.50
CA ILE A 72 -6.32 5.91 18.09
C ILE A 72 -5.81 4.76 17.22
N PHE A 73 -4.56 4.34 17.44
CA PHE A 73 -3.95 3.26 16.66
C PHE A 73 -4.57 1.88 16.96
N MET A 74 -4.85 1.60 18.22
CA MET A 74 -5.40 0.32 18.66
C MET A 74 -6.91 0.19 18.43
N ASN A 75 -7.62 1.31 18.40
CA ASN A 75 -9.08 1.38 18.23
C ASN A 75 -9.43 2.27 17.04
N PRO A 76 -9.16 1.81 15.79
CA PRO A 76 -9.43 2.61 14.61
C PRO A 76 -10.94 2.92 14.47
N SER A 77 -11.26 4.18 14.20
CA SER A 77 -12.63 4.68 13.97
C SER A 77 -12.67 5.57 12.75
N LEU A 78 -13.81 5.62 12.08
CA LEU A 78 -14.03 6.55 10.96
C LEU A 78 -13.89 8.02 11.39
N GLU A 79 -14.11 8.35 12.67
CA GLU A 79 -13.93 9.69 13.24
C GLU A 79 -12.48 10.18 13.19
N TYR A 80 -11.51 9.26 13.09
CA TYR A 80 -10.08 9.58 12.99
C TYR A 80 -9.60 9.75 11.55
N LEU A 81 -10.46 9.58 10.55
CA LEU A 81 -10.11 9.84 9.17
C LEU A 81 -9.84 11.34 8.98
N ARG A 82 -8.70 11.62 8.38
CA ARG A 82 -8.30 12.98 8.05
C ARG A 82 -9.01 13.43 6.78
N ASP A 83 -9.15 14.75 6.64
CA ASP A 83 -9.64 15.34 5.39
C ASP A 83 -8.76 14.90 4.22
N PRO A 84 -9.31 14.22 3.19
CA PRO A 84 -8.55 13.76 2.04
C PRO A 84 -7.88 14.89 1.26
N PHE A 85 -8.37 16.13 1.34
CA PHE A 85 -7.73 17.30 0.71
C PHE A 85 -6.42 17.74 1.36
N LEU A 86 -6.03 17.17 2.50
CA LEU A 86 -4.68 17.30 3.05
C LEU A 86 -3.63 16.51 2.25
N MET A 87 -4.05 15.57 1.41
CA MET A 87 -3.14 14.86 0.52
C MET A 87 -2.68 15.78 -0.61
N LYS A 88 -1.37 15.71 -0.91
CA LYS A 88 -0.78 16.46 -2.02
C LYS A 88 -1.54 16.19 -3.32
N ASP A 89 -1.83 17.26 -4.04
CA ASP A 89 -2.49 17.25 -5.35
C ASP A 89 -3.92 16.64 -5.39
N MET A 90 -4.55 16.33 -4.25
CA MET A 90 -5.91 15.80 -4.22
C MET A 90 -6.91 16.73 -4.92
N LYS A 91 -6.81 18.05 -4.70
CA LYS A 91 -7.66 19.03 -5.37
C LYS A 91 -7.48 18.97 -6.90
N LYS A 92 -6.23 18.95 -7.37
CA LYS A 92 -5.91 18.85 -8.80
C LYS A 92 -6.48 17.57 -9.42
N SER A 93 -6.34 16.43 -8.72
CA SER A 93 -6.85 15.14 -9.20
C SER A 93 -8.38 15.14 -9.29
N THR A 94 -9.06 15.66 -8.27
CA THR A 94 -10.54 15.74 -8.28
C THR A 94 -11.06 16.69 -9.36
N GLU A 95 -10.38 17.81 -9.61
CA GLU A 95 -10.71 18.74 -10.71
C GLU A 95 -10.50 18.08 -12.08
N ARG A 96 -9.43 17.30 -12.26
CA ARG A 96 -9.18 16.54 -13.52
C ARG A 96 -10.28 15.49 -13.76
N ILE A 97 -10.70 14.77 -12.74
CA ILE A 97 -11.79 13.78 -12.84
C ILE A 97 -13.12 14.47 -13.18
N LYS A 98 -13.44 15.58 -12.51
CA LYS A 98 -14.65 16.36 -12.84
C LYS A 98 -14.68 16.80 -14.29
N LYS A 99 -13.54 17.34 -14.79
CA LYS A 99 -13.40 17.72 -16.20
C LYS A 99 -13.58 16.54 -17.14
N ALA A 100 -13.06 15.36 -16.80
CA ALA A 100 -13.25 14.15 -17.59
C ALA A 100 -14.74 13.74 -17.66
N ILE A 101 -15.47 13.85 -16.55
CA ILE A 101 -16.91 13.57 -16.51
C ILE A 101 -17.68 14.56 -17.36
N GLU A 102 -17.40 15.88 -17.26
CA GLU A 102 -18.05 16.94 -18.03
C GLU A 102 -17.83 16.77 -19.53
N ASN A 103 -16.60 16.40 -19.93
CA ASN A 103 -16.23 16.16 -21.31
C ASN A 103 -16.65 14.77 -21.84
N LYS A 104 -17.23 13.92 -20.99
CA LYS A 104 -17.57 12.53 -21.34
C LYS A 104 -16.36 11.70 -21.81
N GLU A 105 -15.21 11.95 -21.21
CA GLU A 105 -13.97 11.20 -21.48
C GLU A 105 -14.12 9.74 -21.04
N ARG A 106 -13.42 8.84 -21.71
CA ARG A 106 -13.39 7.41 -21.35
C ARG A 106 -12.39 7.21 -20.22
N ILE A 107 -12.91 6.86 -19.04
CA ILE A 107 -12.11 6.65 -17.84
C ILE A 107 -11.89 5.16 -17.61
N TYR A 108 -10.64 4.78 -17.34
CA TYR A 108 -10.25 3.48 -16.84
C TYR A 108 -9.82 3.56 -15.38
N ILE A 109 -10.25 2.60 -14.57
CA ILE A 109 -9.74 2.38 -13.23
C ILE A 109 -8.74 1.23 -13.31
N TYR A 110 -7.47 1.49 -13.01
CA TYR A 110 -6.41 0.49 -13.01
C TYR A 110 -6.12 0.09 -11.56
N GLY A 111 -6.44 -1.14 -11.17
CA GLY A 111 -6.17 -1.67 -9.84
C GLY A 111 -5.11 -2.76 -9.85
N ASP A 112 -4.77 -3.24 -8.64
CA ASP A 112 -3.96 -4.45 -8.50
C ASP A 112 -4.85 -5.69 -8.28
N TYR A 113 -4.27 -6.87 -8.40
CA TYR A 113 -4.97 -8.16 -8.35
C TYR A 113 -5.25 -8.66 -6.92
N ASP A 114 -4.70 -8.03 -5.88
CA ASP A 114 -4.94 -8.45 -4.50
C ASP A 114 -6.24 -7.85 -3.92
N VAL A 115 -6.51 -8.13 -2.65
CA VAL A 115 -7.75 -7.71 -1.99
C VAL A 115 -7.89 -6.19 -1.96
N ASP A 116 -6.80 -5.47 -1.73
CA ASP A 116 -6.81 -4.01 -1.61
C ASP A 116 -7.06 -3.38 -2.99
N GLY A 117 -6.38 -3.88 -4.04
CA GLY A 117 -6.58 -3.44 -5.41
C GLY A 117 -7.99 -3.71 -5.94
N VAL A 118 -8.50 -4.93 -5.74
CA VAL A 118 -9.87 -5.31 -6.17
C VAL A 118 -10.92 -4.50 -5.40
N SER A 119 -10.74 -4.31 -4.08
CA SER A 119 -11.69 -3.54 -3.26
C SER A 119 -11.70 -2.06 -3.66
N SER A 120 -10.52 -1.45 -3.83
CA SER A 120 -10.38 -0.05 -4.25
C SER A 120 -10.99 0.18 -5.64
N THR A 121 -10.71 -0.71 -6.60
CA THR A 121 -11.32 -0.69 -7.94
C THR A 121 -12.84 -0.77 -7.85
N SER A 122 -13.37 -1.68 -7.03
CA SER A 122 -14.81 -1.85 -6.84
C SER A 122 -15.47 -0.61 -6.24
N ILE A 123 -14.84 0.04 -5.26
CA ILE A 123 -15.35 1.27 -4.64
C ILE A 123 -15.49 2.37 -5.70
N LEU A 124 -14.45 2.63 -6.48
CA LEU A 124 -14.51 3.66 -7.52
C LEU A 124 -15.49 3.29 -8.64
N TYR A 125 -15.49 2.05 -9.08
CA TYR A 125 -16.45 1.59 -10.09
C TYR A 125 -17.91 1.81 -9.63
N LEU A 126 -18.22 1.42 -8.40
CA LEU A 126 -19.57 1.60 -7.82
C LEU A 126 -19.92 3.07 -7.64
N TYR A 127 -18.95 3.92 -7.27
CA TYR A 127 -19.16 5.36 -7.22
C TYR A 127 -19.53 5.94 -8.58
N PHE A 128 -18.76 5.68 -9.64
CA PHE A 128 -19.08 6.15 -10.99
C PHE A 128 -20.42 5.61 -11.48
N LYS A 129 -20.71 4.34 -11.20
CA LYS A 129 -22.01 3.73 -11.50
C LYS A 129 -23.17 4.44 -10.78
N SER A 130 -22.98 4.83 -9.52
CA SER A 130 -24.01 5.53 -8.73
C SER A 130 -24.38 6.90 -9.27
N ILE A 131 -23.43 7.59 -9.92
CA ILE A 131 -23.66 8.88 -10.58
C ILE A 131 -24.03 8.74 -12.07
N GLY A 132 -24.23 7.51 -12.55
CA GLY A 132 -24.60 7.22 -13.93
C GLY A 132 -23.51 7.44 -14.97
N PHE A 133 -22.24 7.52 -14.55
CA PHE A 133 -21.11 7.71 -15.45
C PHE A 133 -20.43 6.37 -15.78
N PRO A 134 -20.33 5.97 -17.08
CA PRO A 134 -19.72 4.70 -17.45
C PRO A 134 -18.19 4.79 -17.32
N VAL A 135 -17.62 3.80 -16.65
CA VAL A 135 -16.17 3.61 -16.59
C VAL A 135 -15.82 2.15 -16.87
N LYS A 136 -14.62 1.92 -17.37
CA LYS A 136 -14.03 0.58 -17.47
C LYS A 136 -13.01 0.37 -16.36
N TYR A 137 -12.61 -0.87 -16.15
CA TYR A 137 -11.53 -1.19 -15.20
C TYR A 137 -10.56 -2.19 -15.82
N TYR A 138 -9.35 -2.19 -15.29
CA TYR A 138 -8.30 -3.13 -15.63
C TYR A 138 -7.65 -3.64 -14.34
N ILE A 139 -7.54 -4.96 -14.21
CA ILE A 139 -6.82 -5.62 -13.13
C ILE A 139 -5.85 -6.59 -13.80
N PRO A 140 -4.52 -6.45 -13.60
CA PRO A 140 -3.53 -7.27 -14.25
C PRO A 140 -3.62 -8.73 -13.80
N ASN A 141 -3.27 -9.66 -14.68
CA ASN A 141 -3.15 -11.07 -14.33
C ASN A 141 -1.84 -11.29 -13.56
N ARG A 142 -1.94 -11.78 -12.32
CA ARG A 142 -0.79 -12.02 -11.44
C ARG A 142 0.30 -12.89 -12.06
N LEU A 143 -0.08 -13.91 -12.84
CA LEU A 143 0.85 -14.90 -13.39
C LEU A 143 1.52 -14.43 -14.69
N GLU A 144 0.83 -13.62 -15.47
CA GLU A 144 1.27 -13.19 -16.79
C GLU A 144 1.86 -11.78 -16.81
N GLU A 145 1.27 -10.85 -16.02
CA GLU A 145 1.59 -9.44 -16.07
C GLU A 145 2.37 -8.95 -14.83
N GLY A 146 2.26 -9.69 -13.71
CA GLY A 146 2.93 -9.33 -12.46
C GLY A 146 2.21 -8.23 -11.69
N TYR A 147 2.94 -7.54 -10.81
CA TYR A 147 2.42 -6.51 -9.92
C TYR A 147 2.51 -5.12 -10.54
N GLY A 148 1.46 -4.33 -10.34
CA GLY A 148 1.42 -2.91 -10.69
C GLY A 148 1.10 -2.63 -12.15
N ILE A 149 1.40 -1.39 -12.57
CA ILE A 149 1.16 -0.95 -13.94
C ILE A 149 2.24 -1.53 -14.86
N ASN A 150 1.84 -1.96 -16.07
CA ASN A 150 2.78 -2.42 -17.09
C ASN A 150 2.48 -1.74 -18.44
N GLU A 151 3.50 -1.65 -19.29
CA GLU A 151 3.42 -0.96 -20.58
C GLU A 151 2.39 -1.59 -21.54
N ASP A 152 2.29 -2.91 -21.55
CA ASP A 152 1.38 -3.61 -22.46
C ASP A 152 -0.08 -3.37 -22.09
N ALA A 153 -0.37 -3.31 -20.78
CA ALA A 153 -1.69 -2.92 -20.29
C ALA A 153 -2.04 -1.47 -20.68
N ILE A 154 -1.08 -0.51 -20.58
CA ILE A 154 -1.30 0.87 -20.99
C ILE A 154 -1.61 0.97 -22.48
N LYS A 155 -0.83 0.29 -23.33
CA LYS A 155 -1.08 0.24 -24.78
C LYS A 155 -2.46 -0.32 -25.10
N LYS A 156 -2.84 -1.43 -24.46
CA LYS A 156 -4.16 -2.04 -24.61
C LYS A 156 -5.31 -1.11 -24.19
N ILE A 157 -5.13 -0.40 -23.07
CA ILE A 157 -6.10 0.59 -22.58
C ILE A 157 -6.20 1.77 -23.52
N HIS A 158 -5.06 2.26 -24.07
CA HIS A 158 -5.01 3.31 -25.09
C HIS A 158 -5.76 2.88 -26.35
N ASP A 159 -5.49 1.69 -26.87
CA ASP A 159 -6.13 1.16 -28.10
C ASP A 159 -7.66 1.02 -27.95
N ASP A 160 -8.14 0.82 -26.73
CA ASP A 160 -9.57 0.86 -26.42
C ASP A 160 -10.10 2.31 -26.26
N GLY A 161 -9.23 3.29 -26.47
CA GLY A 161 -9.52 4.72 -26.58
C GLY A 161 -9.71 5.41 -25.23
N CYS A 162 -8.92 5.05 -24.23
CA CYS A 162 -8.92 5.71 -22.93
C CYS A 162 -8.39 7.13 -22.99
N ASP A 163 -9.05 8.03 -22.27
CA ASP A 163 -8.64 9.44 -22.13
C ASP A 163 -8.06 9.75 -20.74
N LEU A 164 -8.39 8.92 -19.73
CA LEU A 164 -7.91 9.08 -18.34
C LEU A 164 -7.80 7.73 -17.65
N ILE A 165 -6.65 7.45 -17.07
CA ILE A 165 -6.43 6.33 -16.15
C ILE A 165 -6.42 6.84 -14.71
N ILE A 166 -7.20 6.20 -13.83
CA ILE A 166 -7.15 6.40 -12.38
C ILE A 166 -6.57 5.13 -11.78
N THR A 167 -5.39 5.23 -11.19
CA THR A 167 -4.75 4.09 -10.53
C THR A 167 -5.17 3.99 -9.07
N VAL A 168 -5.39 2.78 -8.58
CA VAL A 168 -5.71 2.49 -7.18
C VAL A 168 -4.84 1.35 -6.70
N ASP A 169 -4.31 1.50 -5.48
CA ASP A 169 -3.42 0.53 -4.82
C ASP A 169 -2.14 0.19 -5.60
N CYS A 170 -1.82 0.98 -6.61
CA CYS A 170 -0.61 0.85 -7.42
C CYS A 170 -0.25 2.18 -8.09
N GLY A 171 0.86 2.22 -8.82
CA GLY A 171 1.20 3.30 -9.76
C GLY A 171 2.11 4.40 -9.22
N ILE A 172 2.22 4.64 -7.91
CA ILE A 172 3.01 5.77 -7.36
C ILE A 172 4.50 5.69 -7.72
N THR A 173 5.03 4.50 -7.94
CA THR A 173 6.42 4.27 -8.32
C THR A 173 6.62 4.01 -9.82
N SER A 174 5.53 3.93 -10.59
CA SER A 174 5.53 3.56 -12.02
C SER A 174 5.78 4.76 -12.93
N VAL A 175 6.94 5.41 -12.76
CA VAL A 175 7.28 6.66 -13.47
C VAL A 175 7.31 6.47 -14.99
N LYS A 176 7.96 5.39 -15.46
CA LYS A 176 8.10 5.09 -16.90
C LYS A 176 6.76 4.80 -17.58
N GLU A 177 5.93 4.04 -16.88
CA GLU A 177 4.60 3.67 -17.34
C GLU A 177 3.68 4.90 -17.42
N VAL A 178 3.80 5.83 -16.47
CA VAL A 178 3.08 7.11 -16.51
C VAL A 178 3.60 8.01 -17.63
N GLU A 179 4.91 8.04 -17.88
CA GLU A 179 5.50 8.76 -19.02
C GLU A 179 4.94 8.22 -20.34
N LEU A 180 4.91 6.89 -20.52
CA LEU A 180 4.31 6.26 -21.69
C LEU A 180 2.83 6.63 -21.86
N ALA A 181 2.03 6.59 -20.78
CA ALA A 181 0.62 6.98 -20.84
C ALA A 181 0.47 8.45 -21.32
N ASN A 182 1.28 9.37 -20.79
CA ASN A 182 1.30 10.76 -21.23
C ASN A 182 1.71 10.92 -22.70
N GLU A 183 2.70 10.17 -23.19
CA GLU A 183 3.11 10.17 -24.60
C GLU A 183 1.99 9.69 -25.53
N LEU A 184 1.17 8.76 -25.07
CA LEU A 184 -0.01 8.27 -25.78
C LEU A 184 -1.23 9.20 -25.67
N GLY A 185 -1.14 10.27 -24.86
CA GLY A 185 -2.20 11.26 -24.70
C GLY A 185 -3.24 10.93 -23.63
N ILE A 186 -2.92 10.00 -22.71
CA ILE A 186 -3.77 9.62 -21.58
C ILE A 186 -3.45 10.51 -20.37
#